data_dac4be74a25478cb5444bfb63a374e0f
#
_entry.id   dac4be74a25478cb5444bfb63a374e0f
#
_cell.length_a   1.000
_cell.length_b   1.000
_cell.length_c   1.000
_cell.angle_alpha   90.00
_cell.angle_beta   90.00
_cell.angle_gamma   90.00
#
_symmetry.space_group_name_H-M   'P 1'
#
loop_
_entity.id
_entity.type
_entity.pdbx_description
1 polymer ?
#
loop_
_entity_poly.entity_id
_entity_poly.type
_entity_poly.pdbx_seq_one_letter_code
_entity_poly.pdbx_strand_id
1 'polypeptide(L)'
;GGTSPLPLVGGAAPSPARGDEEKEKRVKLEGDAEAKPAAAATVSLQAAPGEWPFRALAELLSLELFSPTWESRHGAALGLRELFRTQGAGGGRRVGVSHASNAARHAVWAEDLAVRLLCVFALDRLGDFVFDQVVAPVRETASQTLAQLLPHMTGALVRQTHAVLLEMIRQDTIKAPDAQQ
;
A
#
# COMPACT_ATOMS: atom_id res chain seq x y z
N GLY A 1 28.69 46.46 53.61
CA GLY A 1 29.98 47.09 53.41
C GLY A 1 30.76 46.37 52.33
N GLY A 2 31.29 47.14 51.34
CA GLY A 2 32.36 46.82 50.47
C GLY A 2 31.91 46.26 49.09
N THR A 3 31.51 47.01 48.18
CA THR A 3 32.08 47.71 47.02
C THR A 3 33.28 47.05 46.38
N SER A 4 33.08 46.60 45.12
CA SER A 4 33.85 46.79 43.87
C SER A 4 35.37 46.64 43.88
N PRO A 5 36.06 46.58 42.72
CA PRO A 5 35.63 46.59 41.31
C PRO A 5 36.35 45.59 40.37
N LEU A 6 35.98 45.58 39.13
CA LEU A 6 36.69 45.05 37.96
C LEU A 6 38.08 45.68 37.73
N PRO A 7 38.93 45.03 36.98
CA PRO A 7 39.62 45.74 35.89
C PRO A 7 39.41 45.13 34.53
N LEU A 8 39.27 46.08 33.63
CA LEU A 8 39.40 46.01 32.19
C LEU A 8 40.86 45.74 31.79
N VAL A 9 40.99 45.38 30.53
CA VAL A 9 42.12 45.57 29.56
C VAL A 9 42.87 44.32 29.14
N GLY A 10 42.83 44.17 27.87
CA GLY A 10 43.82 43.44 27.09
C GLY A 10 43.28 42.92 25.81
N GLY A 11 43.11 43.86 24.84
CA GLY A 11 42.90 43.47 23.44
C GLY A 11 44.14 42.80 22.87
N ALA A 12 43.95 41.84 22.03
CA ALA A 12 44.88 41.43 21.01
C ALA A 12 44.09 41.08 19.76
N ALA A 13 44.39 41.82 18.75
CA ALA A 13 43.85 41.70 17.41
C ALA A 13 44.40 40.47 16.66
N PRO A 14 44.02 40.32 15.45
CA PRO A 14 43.74 39.04 14.78
C PRO A 14 44.95 38.46 14.07
N SER A 15 44.96 37.18 13.86
CA SER A 15 45.84 36.50 12.95
C SER A 15 45.21 35.29 12.31
N PRO A 16 45.78 34.90 11.19
CA PRO A 16 45.08 35.00 9.93
C PRO A 16 44.48 33.70 9.48
N ALA A 17 43.68 33.85 8.47
CA ALA A 17 43.17 32.83 7.59
C ALA A 17 44.15 31.67 7.33
N ARG A 18 43.69 30.48 7.60
CA ARG A 18 43.95 29.32 6.79
C ARG A 18 42.53 28.88 6.39
N GLY A 19 42.08 29.25 5.28
CA GLY A 19 42.43 28.76 3.97
C GLY A 19 41.83 27.42 3.79
N ASP A 20 40.56 27.47 3.42
CA ASP A 20 40.07 26.84 2.19
C ASP A 20 40.79 25.54 1.86
N GLU A 21 40.13 24.47 2.12
CA GLU A 21 40.12 23.25 1.30
C GLU A 21 39.35 22.11 1.97
N GLU A 22 38.18 22.43 2.51
CA GLU A 22 37.13 21.40 2.51
C GLU A 22 36.30 21.59 1.24
N LYS A 23 36.95 21.26 0.13
CA LYS A 23 36.28 21.04 -1.13
C LYS A 23 35.17 20.04 -0.89
N GLU A 24 33.97 20.57 -0.89
CA GLU A 24 32.78 19.83 -1.28
C GLU A 24 33.15 18.83 -2.38
N LYS A 25 33.36 17.61 -2.04
CA LYS A 25 33.17 16.49 -2.97
C LYS A 25 31.67 16.37 -3.20
N ARG A 26 31.15 17.33 -3.92
CA ARG A 26 29.94 17.17 -4.68
C ARG A 26 30.22 16.02 -5.64
N VAL A 27 29.86 14.83 -5.23
CA VAL A 27 29.74 13.69 -6.12
C VAL A 27 28.64 14.06 -7.11
N LYS A 28 29.11 14.59 -8.24
CA LYS A 28 28.33 14.78 -9.44
C LYS A 28 27.97 13.38 -9.92
N LEU A 29 26.86 12.85 -9.43
CA LEU A 29 26.15 11.74 -10.05
C LEU A 29 25.48 12.30 -11.30
N GLU A 30 26.34 12.61 -12.31
CA GLU A 30 25.92 12.67 -13.69
C GLU A 30 25.71 11.21 -14.14
N GLY A 31 24.54 10.79 -14.00
CA GLY A 31 23.96 9.58 -14.57
C GLY A 31 22.54 9.94 -14.93
N ASP A 32 22.37 10.80 -15.91
CA ASP A 32 21.14 10.92 -16.68
C ASP A 32 20.89 9.59 -17.40
N ALA A 33 20.56 8.58 -16.61
CA ALA A 33 19.74 7.50 -17.11
C ALA A 33 18.34 8.08 -17.19
N GLU A 34 18.08 8.79 -18.27
CA GLU A 34 16.74 9.04 -18.77
C GLU A 34 16.04 7.67 -18.81
N ALA A 35 15.35 7.35 -17.72
CA ALA A 35 14.49 6.18 -17.66
C ALA A 35 13.42 6.46 -18.72
N LYS A 36 13.68 5.94 -19.93
CA LYS A 36 12.70 5.86 -21.00
C LYS A 36 11.43 5.37 -20.34
N PRO A 37 10.32 6.14 -20.33
CA PRO A 37 9.11 5.68 -19.72
C PRO A 37 8.81 4.32 -20.37
N ALA A 38 8.81 3.25 -19.57
CA ALA A 38 8.35 1.97 -20.04
C ALA A 38 7.01 2.26 -20.67
N ALA A 39 6.87 1.98 -21.96
CA ALA A 39 5.66 2.24 -22.70
C ALA A 39 4.53 1.67 -21.85
N ALA A 40 3.72 2.56 -21.26
CA ALA A 40 2.59 2.18 -20.45
C ALA A 40 1.77 1.29 -21.36
N ALA A 41 1.81 -0.01 -21.09
CA ALA A 41 0.99 -0.96 -21.81
C ALA A 41 -0.43 -0.43 -21.65
N THR A 42 -1.01 0.06 -22.73
CA THR A 42 -2.38 0.58 -22.72
C THR A 42 -3.25 -0.61 -22.38
N VAL A 43 -3.56 -0.77 -21.10
CA VAL A 43 -4.46 -1.83 -20.65
C VAL A 43 -5.79 -1.52 -21.30
N SER A 44 -6.20 -2.33 -22.26
CA SER A 44 -7.52 -2.21 -22.85
C SER A 44 -8.54 -2.55 -21.76
N LEU A 45 -9.25 -1.54 -21.30
CA LEU A 45 -10.34 -1.73 -20.34
C LEU A 45 -11.59 -2.35 -20.99
N GLN A 46 -11.52 -2.69 -22.28
CA GLN A 46 -12.62 -3.32 -22.98
C GLN A 46 -12.70 -4.81 -22.61
N ALA A 47 -13.85 -5.20 -22.07
CA ALA A 47 -14.12 -6.61 -21.82
C ALA A 47 -14.30 -7.37 -23.15
N ALA A 48 -13.84 -8.62 -23.21
CA ALA A 48 -14.16 -9.50 -24.33
C ALA A 48 -15.67 -9.77 -24.40
N PRO A 49 -16.22 -10.05 -25.59
CA PRO A 49 -17.65 -10.34 -25.74
C PRO A 49 -18.11 -11.42 -24.74
N GLY A 50 -19.16 -11.11 -24.01
CA GLY A 50 -19.74 -12.01 -23.01
C GLY A 50 -19.01 -12.06 -21.65
N GLU A 51 -17.91 -11.38 -21.48
CA GLU A 51 -17.27 -11.23 -20.17
C GLU A 51 -17.92 -10.11 -19.35
N TRP A 52 -17.71 -10.18 -18.04
CA TRP A 52 -18.11 -9.11 -17.13
C TRP A 52 -17.42 -7.79 -17.53
N PRO A 53 -18.19 -6.70 -17.81
CA PRO A 53 -17.63 -5.47 -18.37
C PRO A 53 -16.52 -4.81 -17.54
N PHE A 54 -16.52 -5.05 -16.23
CA PHE A 54 -15.56 -4.44 -15.30
C PHE A 54 -14.35 -5.33 -15.01
N ARG A 55 -14.17 -6.43 -15.74
CA ARG A 55 -13.08 -7.37 -15.48
C ARG A 55 -11.71 -6.71 -15.54
N ALA A 56 -11.40 -6.01 -16.62
CA ALA A 56 -10.09 -5.39 -16.80
C ALA A 56 -9.83 -4.29 -15.76
N LEU A 57 -10.87 -3.53 -15.37
CA LEU A 57 -10.78 -2.54 -14.30
C LEU A 57 -10.49 -3.22 -12.95
N ALA A 58 -11.20 -4.30 -12.63
CA ALA A 58 -10.96 -5.03 -11.39
C ALA A 58 -9.54 -5.62 -11.32
N GLU A 59 -9.03 -6.17 -12.43
CA GLU A 59 -7.67 -6.68 -12.55
C GLU A 59 -6.64 -5.56 -12.34
N LEU A 60 -6.81 -4.40 -13.00
CA LEU A 60 -5.93 -3.25 -12.82
C LEU A 60 -5.91 -2.78 -11.37
N LEU A 61 -7.07 -2.53 -10.77
CA LEU A 61 -7.17 -2.09 -9.38
C LEU A 61 -6.58 -3.12 -8.42
N SER A 62 -6.72 -4.41 -8.71
CA SER A 62 -6.13 -5.48 -7.90
C SER A 62 -4.60 -5.48 -7.91
N LEU A 63 -3.98 -5.09 -9.02
CA LEU A 63 -2.53 -4.90 -9.12
C LEU A 63 -2.08 -3.65 -8.38
N GLU A 64 -2.83 -2.55 -8.50
CA GLU A 64 -2.53 -1.28 -7.84
C GLU A 64 -2.67 -1.35 -6.29
N LEU A 65 -3.30 -2.38 -5.74
CA LEU A 65 -3.26 -2.66 -4.30
C LEU A 65 -1.84 -2.86 -3.75
N PHE A 66 -0.89 -3.19 -4.62
CA PHE A 66 0.52 -3.44 -4.30
C PHE A 66 1.45 -2.37 -4.87
N SER A 67 0.90 -1.23 -5.29
CA SER A 67 1.69 -0.09 -5.76
C SER A 67 2.66 0.39 -4.67
N PRO A 68 3.88 0.87 -5.02
CA PRO A 68 4.80 1.43 -4.05
C PRO A 68 4.25 2.68 -3.35
N THR A 69 3.38 3.46 -3.98
CA THR A 69 2.81 4.67 -3.39
C THR A 69 1.51 4.37 -2.64
N TRP A 70 1.35 4.94 -1.46
CA TRP A 70 0.15 4.71 -0.63
C TRP A 70 -1.12 5.27 -1.28
N GLU A 71 -1.02 6.38 -2.03
CA GLU A 71 -2.13 7.00 -2.73
C GLU A 71 -2.73 6.06 -3.77
N SER A 72 -1.88 5.38 -4.54
CA SER A 72 -2.33 4.38 -5.50
C SER A 72 -2.99 3.20 -4.80
N ARG A 73 -2.40 2.67 -3.72
CA ARG A 73 -2.99 1.58 -2.93
C ARG A 73 -4.34 1.97 -2.35
N HIS A 74 -4.43 3.16 -1.77
CA HIS A 74 -5.67 3.70 -1.21
C HIS A 74 -6.74 3.88 -2.30
N GLY A 75 -6.37 4.52 -3.42
CA GLY A 75 -7.25 4.72 -4.57
C GLY A 75 -7.75 3.40 -5.17
N ALA A 76 -6.87 2.41 -5.30
CA ALA A 76 -7.23 1.08 -5.78
C ALA A 76 -8.24 0.39 -4.85
N ALA A 77 -8.01 0.44 -3.54
CA ALA A 77 -8.94 -0.11 -2.56
C ALA A 77 -10.29 0.59 -2.60
N LEU A 78 -10.33 1.93 -2.72
CA LEU A 78 -11.58 2.69 -2.90
C LEU A 78 -12.32 2.28 -4.16
N GLY A 79 -11.62 2.17 -5.30
CA GLY A 79 -12.20 1.75 -6.56
C GLY A 79 -12.78 0.34 -6.49
N LEU A 80 -12.06 -0.61 -5.91
CA LEU A 80 -12.55 -1.98 -5.69
C LEU A 80 -13.76 -2.01 -4.74
N ARG A 81 -13.75 -1.23 -3.66
CA ARG A 81 -14.88 -1.14 -2.73
C ARG A 81 -16.17 -0.74 -3.46
N GLU A 82 -16.09 0.30 -4.28
CA GLU A 82 -17.23 0.79 -5.03
C GLU A 82 -17.68 -0.21 -6.11
N LEU A 83 -16.71 -0.85 -6.76
CA LEU A 83 -16.97 -1.88 -7.75
C LEU A 83 -17.68 -3.10 -7.13
N PHE A 84 -17.26 -3.56 -5.96
CA PHE A 84 -17.92 -4.69 -5.27
C PHE A 84 -19.34 -4.31 -4.83
N ARG A 85 -19.52 -3.12 -4.30
CA ARG A 85 -20.81 -2.62 -3.85
C ARG A 85 -21.84 -2.57 -4.98
N THR A 86 -21.43 -2.15 -6.19
CA THR A 86 -22.35 -1.87 -7.30
C THR A 86 -22.41 -2.96 -8.35
N GLN A 87 -21.30 -3.65 -8.62
CA GLN A 87 -21.11 -4.56 -9.74
C GLN A 87 -20.56 -5.93 -9.36
N GLY A 88 -20.27 -6.15 -8.09
CA GLY A 88 -19.60 -7.36 -7.59
C GLY A 88 -20.32 -8.66 -7.94
N ALA A 89 -21.66 -8.63 -8.05
CA ALA A 89 -22.44 -9.81 -8.43
C ALA A 89 -22.08 -10.37 -9.82
N GLY A 90 -21.54 -9.53 -10.71
CA GLY A 90 -21.08 -9.94 -12.05
C GLY A 90 -19.66 -10.52 -12.09
N GLY A 91 -18.89 -10.34 -11.01
CA GLY A 91 -17.46 -10.68 -10.98
C GLY A 91 -17.16 -12.12 -11.41
N GLY A 92 -16.20 -12.28 -12.32
CA GLY A 92 -15.79 -13.59 -12.86
C GLY A 92 -16.79 -14.31 -13.75
N ARG A 93 -18.00 -13.79 -13.93
CA ARG A 93 -19.08 -14.44 -14.73
C ARG A 93 -18.95 -14.15 -16.21
N ARG A 94 -19.54 -15.03 -17.02
CA ARG A 94 -19.64 -14.90 -18.49
C ARG A 94 -21.03 -15.22 -19.00
N VAL A 95 -21.44 -14.53 -20.06
CA VAL A 95 -22.66 -14.86 -20.82
C VAL A 95 -22.44 -16.16 -21.59
N GLY A 96 -23.49 -16.96 -21.75
CA GLY A 96 -23.43 -18.23 -22.47
C GLY A 96 -22.80 -19.39 -21.72
N VAL A 97 -22.51 -19.22 -20.43
CA VAL A 97 -21.95 -20.26 -19.56
C VAL A 97 -23.03 -20.74 -18.57
N SER A 98 -23.02 -22.01 -18.22
CA SER A 98 -23.99 -22.59 -17.28
C SER A 98 -23.96 -21.87 -15.90
N HIS A 99 -25.07 -21.93 -15.17
CA HIS A 99 -25.14 -21.34 -13.84
C HIS A 99 -24.09 -21.91 -12.89
N ALA A 100 -23.88 -23.23 -12.91
CA ALA A 100 -22.87 -23.91 -12.07
C ALA A 100 -21.45 -23.45 -12.38
N SER A 101 -21.08 -23.36 -13.69
CA SER A 101 -19.78 -22.83 -14.10
C SER A 101 -19.60 -21.37 -13.73
N ASN A 102 -20.63 -20.54 -13.84
CA ASN A 102 -20.60 -19.15 -13.44
C ASN A 102 -20.46 -18.99 -11.92
N ALA A 103 -21.09 -19.86 -11.14
CA ALA A 103 -20.93 -19.87 -9.68
C ALA A 103 -19.49 -20.23 -9.29
N ALA A 104 -18.89 -21.24 -9.92
CA ALA A 104 -17.50 -21.64 -9.68
C ALA A 104 -16.52 -20.50 -10.05
N ARG A 105 -16.69 -19.88 -11.22
CA ARG A 105 -15.86 -18.76 -11.67
C ARG A 105 -15.96 -17.56 -10.74
N HIS A 106 -17.16 -17.24 -10.27
CA HIS A 106 -17.41 -16.17 -9.32
C HIS A 106 -16.73 -16.45 -7.97
N ALA A 107 -16.78 -17.71 -7.49
CA ALA A 107 -16.11 -18.10 -6.27
C ALA A 107 -14.58 -17.92 -6.37
N VAL A 108 -13.96 -18.36 -7.46
CA VAL A 108 -12.52 -18.17 -7.72
C VAL A 108 -12.15 -16.69 -7.79
N TRP A 109 -12.96 -15.89 -8.45
CA TRP A 109 -12.76 -14.43 -8.50
C TRP A 109 -12.81 -13.78 -7.11
N ALA A 110 -13.80 -14.15 -6.29
CA ALA A 110 -13.93 -13.63 -4.95
C ALA A 110 -12.78 -14.09 -4.02
N GLU A 111 -12.32 -15.33 -4.20
CA GLU A 111 -11.19 -15.90 -3.46
C GLU A 111 -9.89 -15.15 -3.78
N ASP A 112 -9.56 -14.93 -5.06
CA ASP A 112 -8.37 -14.18 -5.46
C ASP A 112 -8.36 -12.78 -4.84
N LEU A 113 -9.47 -12.08 -4.88
CA LEU A 113 -9.58 -10.74 -4.28
C LEU A 113 -9.50 -10.75 -2.75
N ALA A 114 -10.07 -11.74 -2.09
CA ALA A 114 -9.95 -11.91 -0.65
C ALA A 114 -8.49 -12.14 -0.23
N VAL A 115 -7.77 -13.01 -0.95
CA VAL A 115 -6.35 -13.27 -0.71
C VAL A 115 -5.53 -12.00 -0.90
N ARG A 116 -5.76 -11.24 -1.96
CA ARG A 116 -5.04 -9.96 -2.20
C ARG A 116 -5.26 -8.96 -1.08
N LEU A 117 -6.50 -8.78 -0.63
CA LEU A 117 -6.80 -7.88 0.49
C LEU A 117 -6.16 -8.35 1.80
N LEU A 118 -6.14 -9.66 2.08
CA LEU A 118 -5.41 -10.21 3.21
C LEU A 118 -3.89 -9.99 3.09
N CYS A 119 -3.33 -10.10 1.88
CA CYS A 119 -1.92 -9.77 1.63
C CYS A 119 -1.62 -8.30 1.90
N VAL A 120 -2.51 -7.36 1.55
CA VAL A 120 -2.34 -5.95 1.89
C VAL A 120 -2.20 -5.77 3.41
N PHE A 121 -3.03 -6.42 4.23
CA PHE A 121 -2.90 -6.36 5.68
C PHE A 121 -1.60 -6.97 6.19
N ALA A 122 -1.17 -8.09 5.62
CA ALA A 122 0.07 -8.77 6.01
C ALA A 122 1.31 -7.93 5.68
N LEU A 123 1.40 -7.40 4.47
CA LEU A 123 2.51 -6.57 4.01
C LEU A 123 2.60 -5.27 4.81
N ASP A 124 1.49 -4.61 5.02
CA ASP A 124 1.37 -3.41 5.82
C ASP A 124 1.90 -3.63 7.25
N ARG A 125 1.59 -4.78 7.83
CA ARG A 125 2.04 -5.17 9.16
C ARG A 125 3.52 -5.51 9.23
N LEU A 126 4.06 -6.22 8.23
CA LEU A 126 5.44 -6.68 8.21
C LEU A 126 6.43 -5.56 7.87
N GLY A 127 5.95 -4.37 7.52
CA GLY A 127 6.78 -3.22 7.26
C GLY A 127 7.42 -3.20 5.86
N ASP A 128 6.89 -3.94 4.92
CA ASP A 128 7.34 -3.89 3.53
C ASP A 128 7.11 -2.51 2.89
N PHE A 129 6.23 -1.72 3.50
CA PHE A 129 5.98 -0.32 3.16
C PHE A 129 6.60 0.64 4.20
N VAL A 130 7.74 0.28 4.81
CA VAL A 130 8.38 1.00 5.93
C VAL A 130 8.68 2.46 5.61
N PHE A 131 8.94 2.79 4.36
CA PHE A 131 9.21 4.16 3.94
C PHE A 131 7.95 5.00 3.74
N ASP A 132 6.78 4.37 3.77
CA ASP A 132 5.50 5.03 3.62
C ASP A 132 4.85 5.18 5.00
N GLN A 133 4.95 6.37 5.58
CA GLN A 133 4.41 6.66 6.92
C GLN A 133 2.88 6.71 6.95
N VAL A 134 2.22 6.61 5.79
CA VAL A 134 0.76 6.76 5.66
C VAL A 134 0.11 5.41 5.39
N VAL A 135 0.11 4.55 6.40
CA VAL A 135 -0.42 3.18 6.30
C VAL A 135 -1.89 3.09 6.73
N ALA A 136 -2.28 3.86 7.74
CA ALA A 136 -3.62 3.77 8.32
C ALA A 136 -4.77 3.96 7.30
N PRO A 137 -4.75 4.94 6.37
CA PRO A 137 -5.81 5.10 5.37
C PRO A 137 -5.94 3.91 4.43
N VAL A 138 -4.84 3.27 4.05
CA VAL A 138 -4.85 2.09 3.17
C VAL A 138 -5.49 0.91 3.89
N ARG A 139 -5.08 0.64 5.13
CA ARG A 139 -5.61 -0.46 5.96
C ARG A 139 -7.10 -0.30 6.22
N GLU A 140 -7.53 0.90 6.59
CA GLU A 140 -8.94 1.19 6.82
C GLU A 140 -9.76 0.96 5.55
N THR A 141 -9.32 1.48 4.42
CA THR A 141 -10.02 1.33 3.15
C THR A 141 -10.02 -0.12 2.67
N ALA A 142 -8.90 -0.85 2.81
CA ALA A 142 -8.84 -2.28 2.49
C ALA A 142 -9.82 -3.10 3.34
N SER A 143 -9.99 -2.76 4.63
CA SER A 143 -10.96 -3.42 5.51
C SER A 143 -12.39 -3.18 5.07
N GLN A 144 -12.72 -1.94 4.71
CA GLN A 144 -14.03 -1.59 4.16
C GLN A 144 -14.28 -2.28 2.81
N THR A 145 -13.24 -2.43 1.99
CA THR A 145 -13.30 -3.15 0.70
C THR A 145 -13.58 -4.63 0.92
N LEU A 146 -12.88 -5.26 1.86
CA LEU A 146 -13.13 -6.65 2.24
C LEU A 146 -14.57 -6.83 2.75
N ALA A 147 -15.09 -5.89 3.52
CA ALA A 147 -16.48 -5.93 3.98
C ALA A 147 -17.49 -5.90 2.80
N GLN A 148 -17.20 -5.12 1.74
CA GLN A 148 -18.03 -5.11 0.53
C GLN A 148 -17.87 -6.38 -0.33
N LEU A 149 -16.79 -7.12 -0.18
CA LEU A 149 -16.57 -8.39 -0.86
C LEU A 149 -17.33 -9.56 -0.19
N LEU A 150 -17.57 -9.49 1.13
CA LEU A 150 -18.23 -10.57 1.89
C LEU A 150 -19.53 -11.11 1.27
N PRO A 151 -20.46 -10.28 0.77
CA PRO A 151 -21.69 -10.77 0.14
C PRO A 151 -21.47 -11.62 -1.12
N HIS A 152 -20.29 -11.53 -1.71
CA HIS A 152 -19.89 -12.23 -2.94
C HIS A 152 -19.11 -13.51 -2.66
N MET A 153 -18.74 -13.77 -1.42
CA MET A 153 -17.97 -14.93 -0.98
C MET A 153 -18.87 -16.13 -0.69
N THR A 154 -18.30 -17.33 -0.84
CA THR A 154 -18.92 -18.53 -0.28
C THR A 154 -18.81 -18.54 1.25
N GLY A 155 -19.72 -19.21 1.93
CA GLY A 155 -19.65 -19.33 3.39
C GLY A 155 -18.36 -20.01 3.89
N ALA A 156 -17.76 -20.89 3.08
CA ALA A 156 -16.46 -21.49 3.40
C ALA A 156 -15.34 -20.44 3.34
N LEU A 157 -15.31 -19.63 2.29
CA LEU A 157 -14.32 -18.56 2.13
C LEU A 157 -14.44 -17.50 3.24
N VAL A 158 -15.65 -17.12 3.64
CA VAL A 158 -15.89 -16.21 4.76
C VAL A 158 -15.25 -16.74 6.05
N ARG A 159 -15.48 -18.04 6.36
CA ARG A 159 -14.88 -18.66 7.57
C ARG A 159 -13.36 -18.72 7.51
N GLN A 160 -12.79 -19.04 6.35
CA GLN A 160 -11.33 -19.05 6.15
C GLN A 160 -10.73 -17.65 6.31
N THR A 161 -11.33 -16.65 5.68
CA THR A 161 -10.92 -15.24 5.81
C THR A 161 -10.95 -14.79 7.26
N HIS A 162 -12.02 -15.11 7.98
CA HIS A 162 -12.15 -14.80 9.41
C HIS A 162 -11.06 -15.49 10.25
N ALA A 163 -10.77 -16.76 9.98
CA ALA A 163 -9.71 -17.49 10.69
C ALA A 163 -8.32 -16.87 10.47
N VAL A 164 -8.02 -16.45 9.23
CA VAL A 164 -6.76 -15.77 8.91
C VAL A 164 -6.65 -14.42 9.63
N LEU A 165 -7.72 -13.62 9.63
CA LEU A 165 -7.74 -12.34 10.35
C LEU A 165 -7.53 -12.51 11.86
N LEU A 166 -8.17 -13.51 12.47
CA LEU A 166 -7.96 -13.83 13.88
C LEU A 166 -6.52 -14.24 14.17
N GLU A 167 -5.91 -15.01 13.28
CA GLU A 167 -4.49 -15.41 13.44
C GLU A 167 -3.55 -14.21 13.30
N MET A 168 -3.81 -13.30 12.37
CA MET A 168 -3.07 -12.05 12.26
C MET A 168 -3.13 -11.24 13.56
N ILE A 169 -4.30 -11.12 14.20
CA ILE A 169 -4.48 -10.40 15.46
C ILE A 169 -3.73 -11.11 16.61
N ARG A 170 -3.82 -12.45 16.69
CA ARG A 170 -3.10 -13.22 17.73
C ARG A 170 -1.60 -13.03 17.67
N GLN A 171 -1.03 -13.03 16.46
CA GLN A 171 0.40 -12.80 16.28
C GLN A 171 0.83 -11.40 16.73
N ASP A 172 -0.03 -10.37 16.64
CA ASP A 172 0.24 -9.03 17.18
C ASP A 172 0.31 -9.02 18.70
N THR A 173 -0.58 -9.75 19.34
CA THR A 173 -0.65 -9.82 20.80
C THR A 173 0.60 -10.49 21.40
N ILE A 174 1.22 -11.43 20.68
CA ILE A 174 2.43 -12.14 21.14
C ILE A 174 3.68 -11.24 21.08
N LYS A 175 3.72 -10.26 20.14
CA LYS A 175 4.88 -9.35 19.99
C LYS A 175 4.85 -8.13 20.93
N ALA A 176 3.73 -7.85 21.55
CA ALA A 176 3.54 -6.67 22.41
C ALA A 176 4.18 -6.74 23.82
N PRO A 177 4.47 -7.92 24.45
CA PRO A 177 4.99 -7.96 25.82
C PRO A 177 6.44 -7.45 25.96
N ASP A 178 7.25 -7.46 24.90
CA ASP A 178 8.70 -7.14 25.00
C ASP A 178 9.03 -5.66 24.81
N ALA A 179 8.04 -4.78 24.61
CA ALA A 179 8.25 -3.35 24.42
C ALA A 179 8.16 -2.51 25.71
N GLN A 180 8.09 -3.14 26.89
CA GLN A 180 7.95 -2.47 28.21
C GLN A 180 9.07 -2.85 29.20
N GLN A 181 10.30 -3.07 28.72
CA GLN A 181 11.46 -3.13 29.61
C GLN A 181 12.46 -2.02 29.28
#